data_6bf71434959377826fcb1416599a55df
#
_entry.id   6bf71434959377826fcb1416599a55df
#
_cell.length_a   1.000
_cell.length_b   1.000
_cell.length_c   1.000
_cell.angle_alpha   90.00
_cell.angle_beta   90.00
_cell.angle_gamma   90.00
#
_symmetry.space_group_name_H-M   'P 1'
#
loop_
_entity.id
_entity.type
_entity.pdbx_description
1 polymer ?
#
loop_
_entity_poly.entity_id
_entity_poly.type
_entity_poly.pdbx_seq_one_letter_code
_entity_poly.pdbx_strand_id
1 'polypeptide(L)'
;MTQQVPLIIKLGGALLETEGALTSFIGGIQRFLQQFPRPLVLVHGGGCLVDDLLKALGKTSTKKNGLRVTPADQIPYVVGALAGTANKQMMAEAIAQGLNPVGLSLADGGLCDVTQLDPEFGNV
;
A
#
# COMPACT_ATOMS: atom_id res chain seq x y z
N MET A 1 5.37 28.78 15.44
CA MET A 1 4.58 27.80 14.67
C MET A 1 4.61 26.48 15.39
N THR A 2 3.53 26.00 15.92
CA THR A 2 3.45 24.65 16.47
C THR A 2 3.53 23.66 15.32
N GLN A 3 4.61 22.92 15.24
CA GLN A 3 4.78 21.86 14.25
C GLN A 3 3.71 20.80 14.54
N GLN A 4 2.75 20.64 13.64
CA GLN A 4 1.71 19.62 13.81
C GLN A 4 2.36 18.23 13.62
N VAL A 5 2.19 17.38 14.62
CA VAL A 5 2.68 16.00 14.56
C VAL A 5 1.90 15.24 13.49
N PRO A 6 2.57 14.60 12.52
CA PRO A 6 1.90 13.80 11.52
C PRO A 6 1.17 12.60 12.14
N LEU A 7 0.02 12.26 11.58
CA LEU A 7 -0.70 11.05 11.92
C LEU A 7 -0.30 9.94 10.93
N ILE A 8 0.12 8.79 11.44
CA ILE A 8 0.46 7.63 10.62
C ILE A 8 -0.61 6.56 10.85
N ILE A 9 -1.24 6.10 9.79
CA ILE A 9 -2.25 5.03 9.83
C ILE A 9 -1.79 3.88 8.94
N LYS A 10 -1.67 2.69 9.53
CA LYS A 10 -1.37 1.46 8.79
C LYS A 10 -2.68 0.77 8.43
N LEU A 11 -2.83 0.42 7.15
CA LEU A 11 -4.02 -0.21 6.58
C LEU A 11 -3.75 -1.68 6.26
N GLY A 12 -4.64 -2.55 6.69
CA GLY A 12 -4.63 -3.96 6.27
C GLY A 12 -5.17 -4.16 4.85
N GLY A 13 -4.88 -5.33 4.26
CA GLY A 13 -5.31 -5.68 2.90
C GLY A 13 -6.82 -5.72 2.70
N ALA A 14 -7.58 -6.11 3.72
CA ALA A 14 -9.04 -6.22 3.65
C ALA A 14 -9.75 -4.93 3.18
N LEU A 15 -9.13 -3.77 3.37
CA LEU A 15 -9.68 -2.50 2.94
C LEU A 15 -9.79 -2.39 1.40
N LEU A 16 -8.88 -3.05 0.69
CA LEU A 16 -8.86 -3.08 -0.79
C LEU A 16 -9.69 -4.24 -1.36
N GLU A 17 -10.05 -5.21 -0.52
CA GLU A 17 -10.80 -6.41 -0.91
C GLU A 17 -12.31 -6.24 -0.75
N THR A 18 -12.73 -5.39 0.17
CA THR A 18 -14.15 -5.21 0.52
C THR A 18 -14.73 -4.06 -0.27
N GLU A 19 -15.78 -4.33 -1.04
CA GLU A 19 -16.48 -3.31 -1.82
C GLU A 19 -16.96 -2.15 -0.93
N GLY A 20 -16.67 -0.93 -1.33
CA GLY A 20 -17.04 0.29 -0.62
C GLY A 20 -16.24 0.60 0.65
N ALA A 21 -15.41 -0.33 1.14
CA ALA A 21 -14.64 -0.12 2.36
C ALA A 21 -13.61 1.01 2.19
N LEU A 22 -12.90 1.04 1.07
CA LEU A 22 -11.94 2.09 0.76
C LEU A 22 -12.63 3.47 0.68
N THR A 23 -13.75 3.56 -0.01
CA THR A 23 -14.55 4.79 -0.14
C THR A 23 -15.00 5.29 1.23
N SER A 24 -15.53 4.41 2.07
CA SER A 24 -15.98 4.76 3.42
C SER A 24 -14.82 5.23 4.30
N PHE A 25 -13.69 4.55 4.23
CA PHE A 25 -12.48 4.89 4.98
C PHE A 25 -11.93 6.27 4.57
N ILE A 26 -11.74 6.50 3.27
CA ILE A 26 -11.22 7.77 2.75
C ILE A 26 -12.19 8.93 3.08
N GLY A 27 -13.50 8.69 3.01
CA GLY A 27 -14.51 9.67 3.45
C GLY A 27 -14.40 10.00 4.94
N GLY A 28 -14.07 9.01 5.77
CA GLY A 28 -13.77 9.22 7.19
C GLY A 28 -12.51 10.08 7.39
N ILE A 29 -11.45 9.80 6.64
CA ILE A 29 -10.21 10.60 6.66
C ILE A 29 -10.49 12.04 6.24
N GLN A 30 -11.23 12.24 5.16
CA GLN A 30 -11.57 13.57 4.65
C GLN A 30 -12.29 14.40 5.72
N ARG A 31 -13.33 13.85 6.37
CA ARG A 31 -14.04 14.50 7.46
C ARG A 31 -13.15 14.79 8.67
N PHE A 32 -12.29 13.83 9.02
CA PHE A 32 -11.32 14.01 10.11
C PHE A 32 -10.37 15.17 9.85
N LEU A 33 -9.79 15.24 8.63
CA LEU A 33 -8.86 16.30 8.27
C LEU A 33 -9.51 17.67 8.16
N GLN A 34 -10.82 17.75 7.88
CA GLN A 34 -11.57 19.01 7.93
C GLN A 34 -11.69 19.55 9.37
N GLN A 35 -11.84 18.67 10.36
CA GLN A 35 -11.94 19.05 11.76
C GLN A 35 -10.58 19.23 12.42
N PHE A 36 -9.62 18.41 12.04
CA PHE A 36 -8.28 18.35 12.63
C PHE A 36 -7.20 18.37 11.54
N PRO A 37 -6.97 19.55 10.90
CA PRO A 37 -5.95 19.67 9.85
C PRO A 37 -4.57 19.26 10.35
N ARG A 38 -3.94 18.29 9.71
CA ARG A 38 -2.59 17.82 10.02
C ARG A 38 -2.00 17.01 8.87
N PRO A 39 -0.68 16.87 8.80
CA PRO A 39 -0.06 15.92 7.89
C PRO A 39 -0.52 14.48 8.20
N LEU A 40 -0.86 13.72 7.18
CA LEU A 40 -1.31 12.34 7.30
C LEU A 40 -0.48 11.44 6.38
N VAL A 41 -0.04 10.31 6.92
CA VAL A 41 0.64 9.25 6.17
C VAL A 41 -0.18 7.99 6.29
N LEU A 42 -0.60 7.44 5.15
CA LEU A 42 -1.24 6.13 5.07
C LEU A 42 -0.20 5.09 4.61
N VAL A 43 -0.03 4.04 5.39
CA VAL A 43 0.83 2.91 5.03
C VAL A 43 -0.07 1.74 4.69
N HIS A 44 0.00 1.26 3.45
CA HIS A 44 -0.88 0.21 2.98
C HIS A 44 -0.12 -1.01 2.45
N GLY A 45 -0.78 -2.16 2.47
CA GLY A 45 -0.38 -3.35 1.75
C GLY A 45 -1.21 -3.54 0.48
N GLY A 46 -1.47 -4.76 0.10
CA GLY A 46 -2.23 -5.15 -1.09
C GLY A 46 -1.93 -6.59 -1.48
N GLY A 47 -1.72 -7.45 -0.48
CA GLY A 47 -1.32 -8.83 -0.70
C GLY A 47 -2.30 -9.63 -1.59
N CYS A 48 -3.59 -9.35 -1.49
CA CYS A 48 -4.62 -9.91 -2.35
C CYS A 48 -4.41 -9.55 -3.83
N LEU A 49 -4.14 -8.29 -4.12
CA LEU A 49 -3.89 -7.84 -5.50
C LEU A 49 -2.63 -8.48 -6.09
N VAL A 50 -1.62 -8.72 -5.25
CA VAL A 50 -0.43 -9.49 -5.65
C VAL A 50 -0.80 -10.94 -5.98
N ASP A 51 -1.57 -11.59 -5.11
CA ASP A 51 -1.98 -12.98 -5.29
C ASP A 51 -2.85 -13.14 -6.55
N ASP A 52 -3.79 -12.24 -6.77
CA ASP A 52 -4.65 -12.23 -7.95
C ASP A 52 -3.86 -12.01 -9.26
N LEU A 53 -2.92 -11.06 -9.25
CA LEU A 53 -2.06 -10.80 -10.40
C LEU A 53 -1.17 -12.01 -10.73
N LEU A 54 -0.51 -12.58 -9.72
CA LEU A 54 0.34 -13.77 -9.92
C LEU A 54 -0.48 -14.95 -10.45
N LYS A 55 -1.68 -15.17 -9.91
CA LYS A 55 -2.60 -16.21 -10.37
C LYS A 55 -3.02 -15.99 -11.82
N ALA A 56 -3.38 -14.76 -12.19
CA ALA A 56 -3.76 -14.41 -13.56
C ALA A 56 -2.62 -14.65 -14.57
N LEU A 57 -1.36 -14.53 -14.11
CA LEU A 57 -0.16 -14.79 -14.90
C LEU A 57 0.28 -16.26 -14.85
N GLY A 58 -0.51 -17.15 -14.23
CA GLY A 58 -0.15 -18.56 -14.08
C GLY A 58 1.03 -18.82 -13.12
N LYS A 59 1.34 -17.86 -12.25
CA LYS A 59 2.43 -17.97 -11.28
C LYS A 59 1.89 -18.38 -9.91
N THR A 60 2.69 -19.13 -9.18
CA THR A 60 2.34 -19.58 -7.82
C THR A 60 2.84 -18.57 -6.79
N SER A 61 1.94 -18.14 -5.91
CA SER A 61 2.29 -17.36 -4.72
C SER A 61 2.54 -18.31 -3.55
N THR A 62 3.70 -18.19 -2.92
CA THR A 62 4.07 -19.00 -1.76
C THR A 62 4.28 -18.09 -0.55
N LYS A 63 3.82 -18.53 0.62
CA LYS A 63 4.04 -17.86 1.90
C LYS A 63 4.69 -18.81 2.89
N LYS A 64 5.63 -18.29 3.69
CA LYS A 64 6.29 -19.00 4.78
C LYS A 64 6.20 -18.13 6.03
N ASN A 65 5.69 -18.68 7.12
CA ASN A 65 5.48 -17.92 8.38
C ASN A 65 4.71 -16.60 8.19
N GLY A 66 3.73 -16.58 7.28
CA GLY A 66 2.94 -15.38 6.97
C GLY A 66 3.62 -14.38 6.03
N LEU A 67 4.90 -14.56 5.71
CA LEU A 67 5.64 -13.71 4.78
C LEU A 67 5.64 -14.32 3.37
N ARG A 68 5.55 -13.48 2.35
CA ARG A 68 5.61 -13.91 0.96
C ARG A 68 7.03 -14.30 0.60
N VAL A 69 7.19 -15.47 -0.02
CA VAL A 69 8.42 -15.85 -0.71
C VAL A 69 8.36 -15.27 -2.12
N THR A 70 9.29 -14.36 -2.44
CA THR A 70 9.26 -13.61 -3.70
C THR A 70 10.52 -13.88 -4.52
N PRO A 71 10.48 -14.81 -5.49
CA PRO A 71 11.58 -15.04 -6.43
C PRO A 71 11.85 -13.80 -7.28
N ALA A 72 13.06 -13.67 -7.79
CA ALA A 72 13.49 -12.50 -8.57
C ALA A 72 12.58 -12.22 -9.77
N ASP A 73 12.09 -13.25 -10.45
CA ASP A 73 11.20 -13.13 -11.60
C ASP A 73 9.79 -12.64 -11.22
N GLN A 74 9.41 -12.66 -9.95
CA GLN A 74 8.13 -12.17 -9.46
C GLN A 74 8.19 -10.74 -8.91
N ILE A 75 9.36 -10.20 -8.62
CA ILE A 75 9.53 -8.85 -8.07
C ILE A 75 8.80 -7.77 -8.88
N PRO A 76 8.92 -7.70 -10.22
CA PRO A 76 8.22 -6.67 -11.00
C PRO A 76 6.70 -6.72 -10.84
N TYR A 77 6.12 -7.90 -10.70
CA TYR A 77 4.67 -8.06 -10.52
C TYR A 77 4.23 -7.64 -9.12
N VAL A 78 5.01 -7.99 -8.10
CA VAL A 78 4.75 -7.56 -6.72
C VAL A 78 4.82 -6.03 -6.61
N VAL A 79 5.86 -5.42 -7.15
CA VAL A 79 6.01 -3.95 -7.19
C VAL A 79 4.86 -3.32 -7.97
N GLY A 80 4.51 -3.86 -9.13
CA GLY A 80 3.40 -3.35 -9.96
C GLY A 80 2.04 -3.42 -9.25
N ALA A 81 1.77 -4.51 -8.53
CA ALA A 81 0.54 -4.66 -7.77
C ALA A 81 0.47 -3.70 -6.57
N LEU A 82 1.56 -3.53 -5.82
CA LEU A 82 1.58 -2.71 -4.60
C LEU A 82 1.74 -1.21 -4.91
N ALA A 83 2.80 -0.83 -5.59
CA ALA A 83 3.11 0.58 -5.90
C ALA A 83 2.29 1.12 -7.09
N GLY A 84 1.88 0.23 -7.98
CA GLY A 84 0.98 0.55 -9.09
C GLY A 84 -0.48 0.45 -8.68
N THR A 85 -1.04 -0.74 -8.72
CA THR A 85 -2.49 -0.95 -8.61
C THR A 85 -3.04 -0.49 -7.25
N ALA A 86 -2.56 -1.04 -6.15
CA ALA A 86 -3.07 -0.72 -4.80
C ALA A 86 -2.90 0.76 -4.48
N ASN A 87 -1.69 1.29 -4.68
CA ASN A 87 -1.39 2.70 -4.40
C ASN A 87 -2.24 3.64 -5.25
N LYS A 88 -2.37 3.39 -6.55
CA LYS A 88 -3.12 4.29 -7.44
C LYS A 88 -4.63 4.18 -7.27
N GLN A 89 -5.17 3.04 -6.86
CA GLN A 89 -6.58 2.96 -6.45
C GLN A 89 -6.87 3.86 -5.24
N MET A 90 -5.99 3.85 -4.23
CA MET A 90 -6.12 4.74 -3.07
C MET A 90 -5.99 6.22 -3.47
N MET A 91 -5.06 6.54 -4.36
CA MET A 91 -4.91 7.92 -4.85
C MET A 91 -6.15 8.39 -5.61
N ALA A 92 -6.69 7.55 -6.49
CA ALA A 92 -7.90 7.88 -7.26
C ALA A 92 -9.10 8.13 -6.34
N GLU A 93 -9.31 7.28 -5.33
CA GLU A 93 -10.38 7.44 -4.36
C GLU A 93 -10.20 8.72 -3.53
N ALA A 94 -8.99 9.00 -3.05
CA ALA A 94 -8.72 10.19 -2.27
C ALA A 94 -8.94 11.49 -3.09
N ILE A 95 -8.53 11.50 -4.35
CA ILE A 95 -8.78 12.62 -5.27
C ILE A 95 -10.28 12.80 -5.51
N ALA A 96 -11.02 11.70 -5.74
CA ALA A 96 -12.46 11.75 -5.94
C ALA A 96 -13.21 12.37 -4.74
N GLN A 97 -12.64 12.25 -3.54
CA GLN A 97 -13.19 12.84 -2.32
C GLN A 97 -12.57 14.22 -1.95
N GLY A 98 -11.86 14.84 -2.88
CA GLY A 98 -11.36 16.22 -2.72
C GLY A 98 -10.07 16.35 -1.90
N LEU A 99 -9.35 15.25 -1.68
CA LEU A 99 -8.02 15.29 -1.07
C LEU A 99 -6.93 15.47 -2.14
N ASN A 100 -5.74 15.92 -1.71
CA ASN A 100 -4.54 16.06 -2.57
C ASN A 100 -3.46 15.05 -2.12
N PRO A 101 -3.62 13.76 -2.41
CA PRO A 101 -2.66 12.75 -2.01
C PRO A 101 -1.44 12.70 -2.92
N VAL A 102 -0.31 12.28 -2.36
CA VAL A 102 0.88 11.87 -3.11
C VAL A 102 1.13 10.39 -2.82
N GLY A 103 1.06 9.56 -3.86
CA GLY A 103 1.31 8.12 -3.73
C GLY A 103 2.78 7.80 -3.99
N LEU A 104 3.44 7.24 -2.99
CA LEU A 104 4.85 6.86 -2.99
C LEU A 104 5.01 5.37 -2.70
N SER A 105 6.11 4.80 -3.14
CA SER A 105 6.65 3.55 -2.66
C SER A 105 7.82 3.83 -1.69
N LEU A 106 8.25 2.83 -0.94
CA LEU A 106 9.39 2.99 -0.03
C LEU A 106 10.72 3.27 -0.76
N ALA A 107 10.79 2.96 -2.06
CA ALA A 107 11.98 3.22 -2.88
C ALA A 107 12.04 4.66 -3.42
N ASP A 108 10.89 5.39 -3.43
CA ASP A 108 10.85 6.74 -4.00
C ASP A 108 11.65 7.72 -3.15
N GLY A 109 12.50 8.50 -3.82
CA GLY A 109 13.29 9.54 -3.16
C GLY A 109 14.27 9.04 -2.09
N GLY A 110 14.58 7.74 -2.06
CA GLY A 110 15.42 7.17 -1.01
C GLY A 110 14.77 7.20 0.38
N LEU A 111 13.44 7.05 0.45
CA LEU A 111 12.70 7.09 1.71
C LEU A 111 13.13 6.01 2.71
N CYS A 112 13.50 4.83 2.20
CA CYS A 112 13.94 3.71 3.03
C CYS A 112 15.16 3.03 2.42
N ASP A 113 16.17 2.81 3.26
CA ASP A 113 17.23 1.85 2.97
C ASP A 113 16.78 0.47 3.44
N VAL A 114 16.96 -0.54 2.59
CA VAL A 114 16.55 -1.90 2.89
C VAL A 114 17.70 -2.88 2.70
N THR A 115 17.68 -3.95 3.46
CA THR A 115 18.55 -5.10 3.30
C THR A 115 17.72 -6.35 3.12
N GLN A 116 18.24 -7.32 2.37
CA GLN A 116 17.58 -8.61 2.21
C GLN A 116 17.40 -9.28 3.57
N LEU A 117 16.18 -9.73 3.86
CA LEU A 117 15.85 -10.34 5.15
C LEU A 117 16.55 -11.70 5.32
N ASP A 118 16.25 -12.65 4.45
CA ASP A 118 16.82 -13.99 4.43
C ASP A 118 16.63 -14.55 3.01
N PRO A 119 17.65 -15.19 2.41
CA PRO A 119 17.54 -15.81 1.08
C PRO A 119 16.38 -16.79 0.93
N GLU A 120 15.90 -17.41 2.02
CA GLU A 120 14.75 -18.32 1.99
C GLU A 120 13.43 -17.64 1.57
N PHE A 121 13.33 -16.33 1.73
CA PHE A 121 12.16 -15.54 1.28
C PHE A 121 12.33 -14.96 -0.13
N GLY A 122 13.41 -15.29 -0.81
CA GLY A 122 13.73 -14.77 -2.14
C GLY A 122 14.48 -13.45 -2.07
N ASN A 123 14.15 -12.55 -3.01
CA ASN A 123 14.83 -11.24 -3.14
C ASN A 123 14.07 -10.11 -2.43
N VAL A 124 13.67 -10.32 -1.21
CA VAL A 124 12.95 -9.35 -0.37
C VAL A 124 13.66 -9.05 0.93
#